data_bae9edc9819644ad7e7fe88686b0e4fd
#
_entry.id   bae9edc9819644ad7e7fe88686b0e4fd
#
_cell.length_a   1.000
_cell.length_b   1.000
_cell.length_c   1.000
_cell.angle_alpha   90.00
_cell.angle_beta   90.00
_cell.angle_gamma   90.00
#
_symmetry.space_group_name_H-M   'P 1'
#
loop_
_entity.id
_entity.type
_entity.pdbx_description
1 polymer ?
#
loop_
_entity_poly.entity_id
_entity_poly.type
_entity_poly.pdbx_seq_one_letter_code
_entity_poly.pdbx_strand_id
1 'polypeptide(L)'
;MKEVIKVALPYKTSNIFMTGKHYDNTYYHFFASALKRNSNIDITYFPVETNFDTSVLENKFDIILLWSNADYGNPDELLGVKKSNIPIIARVGDPSDAKNSIKNHEKFKIDHYFHFWSEEFFHHYYPKHFKFKTIIFGLESSLYEKITPFESRIKNKILN
;
A
#
# COMPACT_ATOMS: atom_id res chain seq x y z
N MET A 1 10.06 -25.65 -4.48
CA MET A 1 9.40 -24.50 -5.15
C MET A 1 9.18 -23.44 -4.08
N LYS A 2 9.46 -22.17 -4.39
CA LYS A 2 9.18 -21.08 -3.46
C LYS A 2 7.68 -20.84 -3.46
N GLU A 3 7.07 -20.85 -2.29
CA GLU A 3 5.62 -20.63 -2.14
C GLU A 3 5.26 -19.20 -2.58
N VAL A 4 4.24 -19.06 -3.41
CA VAL A 4 3.75 -17.77 -3.87
C VAL A 4 2.79 -17.22 -2.83
N ILE A 5 3.05 -16.01 -2.33
CA ILE A 5 2.20 -15.34 -1.33
C ILE A 5 1.00 -14.72 -2.04
N LYS A 6 -0.20 -15.11 -1.64
CA LYS A 6 -1.46 -14.58 -2.18
C LYS A 6 -1.91 -13.37 -1.37
N VAL A 7 -1.99 -12.23 -2.04
CA VAL A 7 -2.30 -10.94 -1.42
C VAL A 7 -3.64 -10.42 -1.91
N ALA A 8 -4.55 -10.15 -0.97
CA ALA A 8 -5.79 -9.44 -1.25
C ALA A 8 -5.60 -7.94 -1.00
N LEU A 9 -5.97 -7.11 -1.96
CA LEU A 9 -5.96 -5.65 -1.84
C LEU A 9 -7.36 -5.09 -2.03
N PRO A 10 -8.15 -4.95 -0.95
CA PRO A 10 -9.43 -4.27 -1.00
C PRO A 10 -9.24 -2.75 -1.05
N TYR A 11 -9.99 -2.08 -1.93
CA TYR A 11 -9.92 -0.63 -2.10
C TYR A 11 -11.26 -0.04 -2.54
N LYS A 12 -11.50 1.20 -2.14
CA LYS A 12 -12.69 1.93 -2.60
C LYS A 12 -12.59 2.33 -4.06
N THR A 13 -13.65 2.16 -4.82
CA THR A 13 -13.75 2.61 -6.21
C THR A 13 -13.67 4.14 -6.33
N SER A 14 -14.01 4.87 -5.27
CA SER A 14 -13.84 6.32 -5.18
C SER A 14 -12.39 6.77 -4.95
N ASN A 15 -11.45 5.84 -4.73
CA ASN A 15 -10.04 6.18 -4.53
C ASN A 15 -9.40 6.64 -5.85
N ILE A 16 -9.19 7.94 -5.99
CA ILE A 16 -8.57 8.56 -7.17
C ILE A 16 -7.14 8.09 -7.44
N PHE A 17 -6.44 7.58 -6.40
CA PHE A 17 -5.09 7.04 -6.54
C PHE A 17 -5.05 5.58 -7.00
N MET A 18 -6.19 4.91 -7.00
CA MET A 18 -6.35 3.54 -7.50
C MET A 18 -7.15 3.46 -8.78
N THR A 19 -7.84 4.55 -9.15
CA THR A 19 -8.74 4.62 -10.30
C THR A 19 -8.63 5.98 -11.01
N GLY A 20 -9.04 6.01 -12.28
CA GLY A 20 -9.17 7.26 -13.02
C GLY A 20 -7.84 7.83 -13.55
N LYS A 21 -7.93 9.05 -14.09
CA LYS A 21 -6.84 9.72 -14.83
C LYS A 21 -5.61 10.04 -13.99
N HIS A 22 -5.74 10.10 -12.66
CA HIS A 22 -4.65 10.42 -11.75
C HIS A 22 -3.82 9.19 -11.34
N TYR A 23 -4.27 7.98 -11.69
CA TYR A 23 -3.56 6.76 -11.33
C TYR A 23 -2.29 6.56 -12.17
N ASP A 24 -2.39 6.75 -13.48
CA ASP A 24 -1.30 6.50 -14.40
C ASP A 24 -0.10 7.41 -14.13
N ASN A 25 1.09 6.80 -14.08
CA ASN A 25 2.38 7.46 -13.81
C ASN A 25 2.50 8.11 -12.42
N THR A 26 1.66 7.72 -11.46
CA THR A 26 1.82 8.10 -10.05
C THR A 26 2.69 7.09 -9.28
N TYR A 27 3.14 7.49 -8.11
CA TYR A 27 3.79 6.59 -7.16
C TYR A 27 2.97 5.33 -6.88
N TYR A 28 1.66 5.47 -6.77
CA TYR A 28 0.75 4.36 -6.49
C TYR A 28 0.68 3.36 -7.64
N HIS A 29 0.64 3.85 -8.86
CA HIS A 29 0.70 3.01 -10.06
C HIS A 29 2.01 2.22 -10.11
N PHE A 30 3.14 2.86 -9.88
CA PHE A 30 4.44 2.20 -9.90
C PHE A 30 4.57 1.13 -8.82
N PHE A 31 4.09 1.41 -7.61
CA PHE A 31 4.08 0.44 -6.51
C PHE A 31 3.19 -0.77 -6.83
N ALA A 32 1.95 -0.54 -7.29
CA ALA A 32 1.04 -1.62 -7.68
C ALA A 32 1.60 -2.47 -8.82
N SER A 33 2.21 -1.82 -9.81
CA SER A 33 2.87 -2.51 -10.93
C SER A 33 4.06 -3.34 -10.48
N ALA A 34 4.86 -2.85 -9.54
CA ALA A 34 5.98 -3.59 -8.97
C ALA A 34 5.52 -4.83 -8.21
N LEU A 35 4.46 -4.72 -7.39
CA LEU A 35 3.84 -5.87 -6.72
C LEU A 35 3.37 -6.92 -7.73
N LYS A 36 2.67 -6.49 -8.77
CA LYS A 36 2.13 -7.39 -9.80
C LYS A 36 3.22 -8.12 -10.61
N ARG A 37 4.39 -7.51 -10.78
CA ARG A 37 5.54 -8.12 -11.48
C ARG A 37 6.35 -9.04 -10.59
N ASN A 38 6.17 -9.03 -9.29
CA ASN A 38 6.94 -9.87 -8.38
C ASN A 38 6.47 -11.32 -8.47
N SER A 39 7.33 -12.20 -8.94
CA SER A 39 7.02 -13.63 -9.12
C SER A 39 6.71 -14.40 -7.83
N ASN A 40 6.97 -13.81 -6.66
CA ASN A 40 6.66 -14.43 -5.37
C ASN A 40 5.34 -13.90 -4.78
N ILE A 41 4.63 -13.02 -5.50
CA ILE A 41 3.39 -12.41 -5.04
C ILE A 41 2.33 -12.62 -6.12
N ASP A 42 1.18 -13.13 -5.69
CA ASP A 42 -0.05 -13.16 -6.48
C ASP A 42 -1.04 -12.19 -5.83
N ILE A 43 -1.24 -11.04 -6.47
CA ILE A 43 -2.08 -9.98 -5.92
C ILE A 43 -3.42 -9.88 -6.65
N THR A 44 -4.50 -9.95 -5.87
CA THR A 44 -5.87 -9.75 -6.34
C THR A 44 -6.44 -8.46 -5.79
N TYR A 45 -6.98 -7.64 -6.67
CA TYR A 45 -7.60 -6.35 -6.37
C TYR A 45 -9.11 -6.52 -6.16
N PHE A 46 -9.63 -6.02 -5.05
CA PHE A 46 -11.05 -6.09 -4.69
C PHE A 46 -11.65 -4.67 -4.64
N PRO A 47 -12.20 -4.17 -5.75
CA PRO A 47 -12.90 -2.89 -5.76
C PRO A 47 -14.19 -3.00 -4.96
N VAL A 48 -14.43 -2.05 -4.07
CA VAL A 48 -15.66 -1.95 -3.27
C VAL A 48 -16.17 -0.51 -3.23
N GLU A 49 -17.45 -0.34 -2.98
CA GLU A 49 -18.03 0.99 -2.80
C GLU A 49 -17.90 1.48 -1.37
N THR A 50 -18.10 0.60 -0.40
CA THR A 50 -18.10 0.94 1.05
C THR A 50 -17.30 -0.09 1.86
N ASN A 51 -17.88 -1.22 2.18
CA ASN A 51 -17.34 -2.23 3.08
C ASN A 51 -16.79 -3.44 2.31
N PHE A 52 -15.86 -4.15 2.93
CA PHE A 52 -15.34 -5.40 2.40
C PHE A 52 -15.49 -6.53 3.42
N ASP A 53 -16.07 -7.65 3.00
CA ASP A 53 -16.21 -8.84 3.85
C ASP A 53 -14.97 -9.73 3.74
N THR A 54 -14.20 -9.83 4.81
CA THR A 54 -12.98 -10.61 4.86
C THR A 54 -13.23 -12.13 4.81
N SER A 55 -14.44 -12.60 5.08
CA SER A 55 -14.77 -14.03 5.05
C SER A 55 -14.58 -14.66 3.66
N VAL A 56 -14.70 -13.86 2.60
CA VAL A 56 -14.50 -14.33 1.21
C VAL A 56 -13.04 -14.70 0.91
N LEU A 57 -12.11 -14.29 1.78
CA LEU A 57 -10.67 -14.51 1.63
C LEU A 57 -10.19 -15.77 2.34
N GLU A 58 -10.96 -16.34 3.26
CA GLU A 58 -10.54 -17.47 4.09
C GLU A 58 -10.06 -18.66 3.23
N ASN A 59 -8.92 -19.23 3.62
CA ASN A 59 -8.24 -20.33 2.92
C ASN A 59 -7.84 -20.05 1.46
N LYS A 60 -7.92 -18.81 1.01
CA LYS A 60 -7.58 -18.42 -0.36
C LYS A 60 -6.45 -17.39 -0.43
N PHE A 61 -6.28 -16.61 0.62
CA PHE A 61 -5.28 -15.54 0.70
C PHE A 61 -4.46 -15.63 1.98
N ASP A 62 -3.21 -15.21 1.88
CA ASP A 62 -2.24 -15.25 2.97
C ASP A 62 -2.14 -13.91 3.69
N ILE A 63 -2.44 -12.81 2.98
CA ILE A 63 -2.27 -11.43 3.49
C ILE A 63 -3.38 -10.54 2.94
N ILE A 64 -3.87 -9.60 3.77
CA ILE A 64 -4.63 -8.44 3.34
C ILE A 64 -3.69 -7.24 3.33
N LEU A 65 -3.55 -6.59 2.19
CA LEU A 65 -2.75 -5.39 2.04
C LEU A 65 -3.67 -4.16 1.99
N LEU A 66 -3.53 -3.27 2.96
CA LEU A 66 -4.16 -1.96 2.93
C LEU A 66 -3.23 -0.95 2.28
N TRP A 67 -3.77 -0.19 1.35
CA TRP A 67 -3.03 0.80 0.59
C TRP A 67 -2.48 1.94 1.45
N SER A 68 -3.17 2.25 2.53
CA SER A 68 -2.77 3.24 3.52
C SER A 68 -3.28 2.83 4.90
N ASN A 69 -2.63 3.26 5.95
CA ASN A 69 -3.16 3.16 7.31
C ASN A 69 -4.12 4.30 7.65
N ALA A 70 -4.26 5.31 6.78
CA ALA A 70 -5.29 6.34 6.85
C ALA A 70 -6.57 5.88 6.13
N ASP A 71 -7.64 6.67 6.24
CA ASP A 71 -8.93 6.32 5.62
C ASP A 71 -8.94 6.43 4.09
N TYR A 72 -7.89 6.98 3.50
CA TYR A 72 -7.83 7.24 2.07
C TYR A 72 -7.83 5.94 1.25
N GLY A 73 -8.95 5.71 0.59
CA GLY A 73 -9.11 4.66 -0.39
C GLY A 73 -9.22 3.25 0.16
N ASN A 74 -9.17 3.05 1.46
CA ASN A 74 -9.53 1.78 2.07
C ASN A 74 -11.05 1.62 2.12
N PRO A 75 -11.58 0.39 2.25
CA PRO A 75 -12.96 0.17 2.61
C PRO A 75 -13.34 0.91 3.90
N ASP A 76 -14.60 1.32 4.05
CA ASP A 76 -15.04 1.95 5.29
C ASP A 76 -14.91 1.00 6.46
N GLU A 77 -15.21 -0.28 6.24
CA GLU A 77 -15.02 -1.35 7.23
C GLU A 77 -14.51 -2.63 6.56
N LEU A 78 -13.75 -3.41 7.32
CA LEU A 78 -13.42 -4.80 7.01
C LEU A 78 -14.32 -5.68 7.88
N LEU A 79 -15.45 -6.10 7.33
CA LEU A 79 -16.40 -6.97 8.02
C LEU A 79 -15.74 -8.32 8.33
N GLY A 80 -15.99 -8.84 9.52
CA GLY A 80 -15.42 -10.13 9.93
C GLY A 80 -13.96 -10.10 10.35
N VAL A 81 -13.24 -8.99 10.22
CA VAL A 81 -11.80 -8.87 10.47
C VAL A 81 -11.36 -9.37 11.85
N LYS A 82 -12.18 -9.17 12.89
CA LYS A 82 -11.85 -9.63 14.25
C LYS A 82 -11.81 -11.16 14.38
N LYS A 83 -12.50 -11.88 13.49
CA LYS A 83 -12.54 -13.35 13.45
C LYS A 83 -11.56 -13.93 12.44
N SER A 84 -11.05 -13.10 11.52
CA SER A 84 -10.09 -13.51 10.51
C SER A 84 -8.71 -13.76 11.14
N ASN A 85 -8.03 -14.80 10.67
CA ASN A 85 -6.64 -15.10 11.00
C ASN A 85 -5.66 -14.59 9.91
N ILE A 86 -6.17 -13.97 8.85
CA ILE A 86 -5.34 -13.44 7.77
C ILE A 86 -4.67 -12.15 8.27
N PRO A 87 -3.34 -12.07 8.31
CA PRO A 87 -2.64 -10.86 8.76
C PRO A 87 -2.91 -9.68 7.84
N ILE A 88 -3.03 -8.50 8.44
CA ILE A 88 -3.26 -7.24 7.74
C ILE A 88 -1.99 -6.40 7.79
N ILE A 89 -1.51 -6.05 6.61
CA ILE A 89 -0.34 -5.19 6.43
C ILE A 89 -0.80 -3.87 5.82
N ALA A 90 -0.35 -2.75 6.38
CA ALA A 90 -0.69 -1.43 5.87
C ALA A 90 0.54 -0.60 5.54
N ARG A 91 0.51 0.11 4.41
CA ARG A 91 1.48 1.16 4.13
C ARG A 91 1.19 2.36 5.01
N VAL A 92 2.22 2.94 5.59
CA VAL A 92 2.07 4.17 6.38
C VAL A 92 1.81 5.36 5.45
N GLY A 93 0.87 6.22 5.84
CA GLY A 93 0.61 7.49 5.18
C GLY A 93 1.55 8.61 5.64
N ASP A 94 1.14 9.85 5.43
CA ASP A 94 1.88 11.03 5.89
C ASP A 94 1.88 11.11 7.43
N PRO A 95 2.98 11.58 8.08
CA PRO A 95 3.02 11.78 9.54
C PRO A 95 1.93 12.74 10.07
N SER A 96 1.49 13.69 9.25
CA SER A 96 0.39 14.60 9.61
C SER A 96 -0.92 13.85 9.91
N ASP A 97 -1.10 12.67 9.32
CA ASP A 97 -2.28 11.83 9.50
C ASP A 97 -2.14 10.81 10.64
N ALA A 98 -1.02 10.79 11.36
CA ALA A 98 -0.72 9.76 12.35
C ALA A 98 -1.84 9.59 13.39
N LYS A 99 -2.43 10.70 13.87
CA LYS A 99 -3.53 10.67 14.84
C LYS A 99 -4.75 9.89 14.35
N ASN A 100 -5.11 10.03 13.08
CA ASN A 100 -6.22 9.28 12.48
C ASN A 100 -5.82 7.84 12.19
N SER A 101 -4.60 7.64 11.70
CA SER A 101 -4.05 6.33 11.40
C SER A 101 -3.95 5.42 12.64
N ILE A 102 -3.64 5.99 13.82
CA ILE A 102 -3.61 5.25 15.08
C ILE A 102 -5.01 4.73 15.44
N LYS A 103 -6.07 5.51 15.19
CA LYS A 103 -7.46 5.04 15.43
C LYS A 103 -7.83 3.87 14.51
N ASN A 104 -7.28 3.85 13.31
CA ASN A 104 -7.54 2.79 12.34
C ASN A 104 -6.83 1.47 12.66
N HIS A 105 -5.83 1.49 13.55
CA HIS A 105 -5.14 0.26 13.97
C HIS A 105 -6.11 -0.80 14.49
N GLU A 106 -6.94 -0.42 15.47
CA GLU A 106 -7.94 -1.31 16.06
C GLU A 106 -9.11 -1.59 15.11
N LYS A 107 -9.53 -0.58 14.35
CA LYS A 107 -10.63 -0.69 13.40
C LYS A 107 -10.37 -1.75 12.35
N PHE A 108 -9.18 -1.73 11.76
CA PHE A 108 -8.77 -2.66 10.71
C PHE A 108 -7.95 -3.85 11.22
N LYS A 109 -7.65 -3.93 12.52
CA LYS A 109 -6.78 -4.98 13.10
C LYS A 109 -5.45 -5.09 12.36
N ILE A 110 -4.76 -3.95 12.19
CA ILE A 110 -3.49 -3.92 11.43
C ILE A 110 -2.39 -4.59 12.23
N ASP A 111 -1.78 -5.64 11.69
CA ASP A 111 -0.72 -6.41 12.33
C ASP A 111 0.66 -5.81 12.11
N HIS A 112 0.92 -5.27 10.89
CA HIS A 112 2.22 -4.73 10.53
C HIS A 112 2.07 -3.49 9.65
N TYR A 113 3.05 -2.60 9.81
CA TYR A 113 3.20 -1.41 8.99
C TYR A 113 4.49 -1.46 8.20
N PHE A 114 4.51 -0.79 7.06
CA PHE A 114 5.73 -0.61 6.29
C PHE A 114 5.77 0.76 5.62
N HIS A 115 6.98 1.27 5.46
CA HIS A 115 7.28 2.49 4.70
C HIS A 115 8.80 2.56 4.45
N PHE A 116 9.27 3.60 3.75
CA PHE A 116 10.71 3.85 3.57
C PHE A 116 11.36 4.61 4.73
N TRP A 117 10.60 4.97 5.77
CA TRP A 117 11.13 5.62 6.96
C TRP A 117 11.99 4.68 7.80
N SER A 118 12.86 5.26 8.63
CA SER A 118 13.48 4.49 9.69
C SER A 118 12.45 4.09 10.76
N GLU A 119 12.70 3.00 11.46
CA GLU A 119 11.85 2.56 12.57
C GLU A 119 11.76 3.62 13.67
N GLU A 120 12.90 4.31 13.95
CA GLU A 120 12.94 5.41 14.92
C GLU A 120 12.00 6.55 14.51
N PHE A 121 12.04 6.98 13.24
CA PHE A 121 11.16 8.01 12.73
C PHE A 121 9.68 7.59 12.79
N PHE A 122 9.36 6.35 12.44
CA PHE A 122 8.01 5.83 12.58
C PHE A 122 7.52 5.94 14.02
N HIS A 123 8.31 5.47 14.99
CA HIS A 123 7.95 5.49 16.41
C HIS A 123 8.04 6.87 17.08
N HIS A 124 8.43 7.90 16.35
CA HIS A 124 8.23 9.27 16.80
C HIS A 124 6.76 9.69 16.78
N TYR A 125 5.99 9.15 15.82
CA TYR A 125 4.58 9.47 15.61
C TYR A 125 3.62 8.36 16.05
N TYR A 126 4.07 7.12 16.08
CA TYR A 126 3.26 5.93 16.34
C TYR A 126 3.68 5.19 17.62
N PRO A 127 2.73 4.50 18.29
CA PRO A 127 3.03 3.72 19.49
C PRO A 127 4.17 2.70 19.29
N LYS A 128 4.98 2.52 20.32
CA LYS A 128 6.16 1.62 20.29
C LYS A 128 5.81 0.15 20.08
N HIS A 129 4.58 -0.27 20.40
CA HIS A 129 4.13 -1.64 20.20
C HIS A 129 3.64 -1.94 18.78
N PHE A 130 3.51 -0.93 17.91
CA PHE A 130 3.17 -1.16 16.51
C PHE A 130 4.37 -1.77 15.79
N LYS A 131 4.13 -2.88 15.09
CA LYS A 131 5.18 -3.55 14.31
C LYS A 131 5.40 -2.80 13.01
N PHE A 132 6.62 -2.40 12.77
CA PHE A 132 6.99 -1.65 11.58
C PHE A 132 8.18 -2.27 10.86
N LYS A 133 8.21 -2.13 9.55
CA LYS A 133 9.34 -2.56 8.72
C LYS A 133 9.71 -1.47 7.72
N THR A 134 10.95 -1.03 7.77
CA THR A 134 11.54 -0.21 6.71
C THR A 134 11.71 -1.03 5.44
N ILE A 135 11.20 -0.52 4.32
CA ILE A 135 11.45 -1.08 3.00
C ILE A 135 12.32 -0.12 2.20
N ILE A 136 13.10 -0.67 1.26
CA ILE A 136 13.88 0.17 0.36
C ILE A 136 12.92 0.81 -0.64
N PHE A 137 13.01 2.13 -0.77
CA PHE A 137 12.29 2.84 -1.81
C PHE A 137 13.02 2.62 -3.14
N GLY A 138 12.45 1.74 -3.97
CA GLY A 138 12.96 1.46 -5.30
C GLY A 138 12.34 2.38 -6.35
N LEU A 139 13.07 2.64 -7.42
CA LEU A 139 12.50 3.27 -8.61
C LEU A 139 11.94 2.21 -9.55
N GLU A 140 10.83 2.55 -10.17
CA GLU A 140 10.20 1.71 -11.18
C GLU A 140 11.12 1.55 -12.40
N SER A 141 11.39 0.32 -12.81
CA SER A 141 12.32 0.04 -13.92
C SER A 141 11.92 0.72 -15.23
N SER A 142 10.64 0.83 -15.52
CA SER A 142 10.12 1.50 -16.71
C SER A 142 10.48 2.99 -16.80
N LEU A 143 10.83 3.62 -15.66
CA LEU A 143 11.33 4.99 -15.66
C LEU A 143 12.73 5.11 -16.29
N TYR A 144 13.51 4.04 -16.23
CA TYR A 144 14.86 4.03 -16.81
C TYR A 144 14.88 3.73 -18.31
N GLU A 145 13.88 3.04 -18.82
CA GLU A 145 13.77 2.68 -20.23
C GLU A 145 13.58 3.91 -21.13
N LYS A 146 13.09 5.01 -20.57
CA LYS A 146 12.78 6.26 -21.30
C LYS A 146 13.64 7.44 -20.84
N ILE A 147 14.79 7.18 -20.21
CA ILE A 147 15.66 8.29 -19.80
C ILE A 147 16.27 8.94 -21.05
N THR A 148 15.95 10.20 -21.25
CA THR A 148 16.58 11.02 -22.29
C THR A 148 18.08 11.15 -21.99
N PRO A 149 18.98 10.83 -22.94
CA PRO A 149 20.41 11.03 -22.76
C PRO A 149 20.73 12.44 -22.30
N PHE A 150 21.74 12.59 -21.46
CA PHE A 150 22.07 13.88 -20.84
C PHE A 150 22.28 15.00 -21.90
N GLU A 151 22.92 14.65 -23.01
CA GLU A 151 23.22 15.55 -24.12
C GLU A 151 21.97 16.08 -24.82
N SER A 152 20.88 15.29 -24.78
CA SER A 152 19.59 15.61 -25.40
C SER A 152 18.62 16.28 -24.44
N ARG A 153 19.00 16.49 -23.18
CA ARG A 153 18.13 17.15 -22.19
C ARG A 153 18.09 18.65 -22.41
N ILE A 154 16.92 19.24 -22.16
CA ILE A 154 16.77 20.69 -22.23
C ILE A 154 17.62 21.32 -21.11
N LYS A 155 18.66 22.04 -21.50
CA LYS A 155 19.52 22.76 -20.56
C LYS A 155 18.76 23.95 -19.98
N ASN A 156 19.08 24.27 -18.73
CA ASN A 156 18.53 25.43 -18.01
C ASN A 156 17.00 25.38 -17.74
N LYS A 157 16.38 24.19 -17.77
CA LYS A 157 14.99 24.02 -17.35
C LYS A 157 14.93 23.49 -15.92
N ILE A 158 14.39 24.29 -15.01
CA ILE A 158 14.04 23.86 -13.67
C ILE A 158 12.60 23.35 -13.72
N LEU A 159 12.39 22.10 -13.30
CA LEU A 159 11.05 21.54 -13.08
C LEU A 159 10.68 21.84 -11.63
N ASN A 160 9.63 22.61 -11.43
CA ASN A 160 9.01 22.83 -10.14
C ASN A 160 7.98 21.74 -9.88
#